data_532cd10a6eadab023c807ac887c5a07e
#
_entry.id   532cd10a6eadab023c807ac887c5a07e
#
_cell.length_a   1.000
_cell.length_b   1.000
_cell.length_c   1.000
_cell.angle_alpha   90.00
_cell.angle_beta   90.00
_cell.angle_gamma   90.00
#
_symmetry.space_group_name_H-M   'P 1'
#
loop_
_entity.id
_entity.type
_entity.pdbx_description
1 polymer ?
#
loop_
_entity_poly.entity_id
_entity_poly.type
_entity_poly.pdbx_seq_one_letter_code
_entity_poly.pdbx_strand_id
1 'polypeptide(L)'
;QLSDKTEELMQTLTTNNRFYPLPSELMQDEALDLLFRPCDNNKTLCKTLAEALKRIAIIYQNQAESSEQAYDQLYRESLFKAYTTINRFYTLIEDGTLNVQPGTFQRLLTRVMATANIPFHGEPAIGLQIMGVLETRNLDFRHLILLSVNEGQLPKSGNDSSFIPYNLRKAFGMTTIDHKIVVYAYYFYRMIQRA
;
A
#
# COMPACT_ATOMS: atom_id res chain seq x y z
N GLN A 1 -1.67 -21.24 -17.72
CA GLN A 1 -2.36 -22.45 -17.20
C GLN A 1 -3.47 -22.10 -16.20
N LEU A 2 -3.31 -21.07 -15.35
CA LEU A 2 -4.38 -20.59 -14.47
C LEU A 2 -5.48 -19.84 -15.25
N SER A 3 -5.11 -19.18 -16.35
CA SER A 3 -6.06 -18.42 -17.17
C SER A 3 -7.02 -19.32 -17.93
N ASP A 4 -6.55 -20.39 -18.53
CA ASP A 4 -7.36 -21.22 -19.44
C ASP A 4 -8.52 -21.91 -18.71
N LYS A 5 -8.25 -22.54 -17.57
CA LYS A 5 -9.30 -23.18 -16.76
C LYS A 5 -10.24 -22.18 -16.09
N THR A 6 -9.72 -21.02 -15.71
CA THR A 6 -10.55 -19.95 -15.13
C THR A 6 -11.50 -19.37 -16.18
N GLU A 7 -11.03 -19.17 -17.40
CA GLU A 7 -11.89 -18.76 -18.53
C GLU A 7 -12.93 -19.79 -18.88
N GLU A 8 -12.55 -21.08 -18.94
CA GLU A 8 -13.47 -22.18 -19.20
C GLU A 8 -14.56 -22.30 -18.12
N LEU A 9 -14.16 -22.16 -16.83
CA LEU A 9 -15.10 -22.13 -15.70
C LEU A 9 -16.06 -20.93 -15.82
N MET A 10 -15.54 -19.73 -16.10
CA MET A 10 -16.36 -18.54 -16.27
C MET A 10 -17.32 -18.66 -17.44
N GLN A 11 -16.88 -19.19 -18.56
CA GLN A 11 -17.74 -19.44 -19.72
C GLN A 11 -18.85 -20.44 -19.38
N THR A 12 -18.50 -21.53 -18.71
CA THR A 12 -19.47 -22.57 -18.31
C THR A 12 -20.52 -22.02 -17.35
N LEU A 13 -20.13 -21.24 -16.35
CA LEU A 13 -21.04 -20.61 -15.39
C LEU A 13 -21.96 -19.59 -16.08
N THR A 14 -21.40 -18.78 -17.01
CA THR A 14 -22.14 -17.75 -17.74
C THR A 14 -23.12 -18.36 -18.72
N THR A 15 -22.69 -19.36 -19.50
CA THR A 15 -23.54 -20.03 -20.50
C THR A 15 -24.72 -20.74 -19.84
N ASN A 16 -24.49 -21.36 -18.68
CA ASN A 16 -25.53 -22.07 -17.94
C ASN A 16 -26.35 -21.17 -17.02
N ASN A 17 -26.13 -19.83 -17.00
CA ASN A 17 -26.76 -18.87 -16.09
C ASN A 17 -26.71 -19.30 -14.62
N ARG A 18 -25.59 -19.90 -14.19
CA ARG A 18 -25.41 -20.37 -12.81
C ARG A 18 -24.87 -19.25 -11.94
N PHE A 19 -25.75 -18.70 -11.11
CA PHE A 19 -25.37 -17.64 -10.15
C PHE A 19 -24.91 -18.17 -8.80
N TYR A 20 -25.22 -19.42 -8.48
CA TYR A 20 -24.87 -20.09 -7.20
C TYR A 20 -24.23 -21.45 -7.48
N PRO A 21 -22.97 -21.48 -7.96
CA PRO A 21 -22.26 -22.74 -8.18
C PRO A 21 -21.96 -23.45 -6.84
N LEU A 22 -21.93 -24.76 -6.86
CA LEU A 22 -21.49 -25.55 -5.71
C LEU A 22 -19.97 -25.44 -5.54
N PRO A 23 -19.43 -25.51 -4.30
CA PRO A 23 -17.99 -25.49 -4.08
C PRO A 23 -17.23 -26.53 -4.91
N SER A 24 -17.80 -27.73 -5.09
CA SER A 24 -17.20 -28.80 -5.91
C SER A 24 -17.10 -28.45 -7.41
N GLU A 25 -17.92 -27.54 -7.91
CA GLU A 25 -17.87 -27.06 -9.28
C GLU A 25 -16.80 -25.98 -9.48
N LEU A 26 -16.46 -25.26 -8.40
CA LEU A 26 -15.43 -24.23 -8.41
C LEU A 26 -14.03 -24.79 -8.18
N MET A 27 -13.90 -25.85 -7.38
CA MET A 27 -12.63 -26.47 -6.98
C MET A 27 -12.16 -27.53 -8.02
N GLN A 28 -12.00 -27.12 -9.27
CA GLN A 28 -11.65 -28.03 -10.37
C GLN A 28 -10.15 -28.34 -10.48
N ASP A 29 -9.31 -27.48 -9.95
CA ASP A 29 -7.87 -27.68 -9.89
C ASP A 29 -7.29 -27.18 -8.56
N GLU A 30 -6.02 -27.43 -8.33
CA GLU A 30 -5.34 -27.07 -7.09
C GLU A 30 -5.33 -25.56 -6.78
N ALA A 31 -5.32 -24.71 -7.81
CA ALA A 31 -5.33 -23.27 -7.64
C ALA A 31 -6.74 -22.74 -7.32
N LEU A 32 -7.75 -23.26 -8.02
CA LEU A 32 -9.15 -22.97 -7.76
C LEU A 32 -9.59 -23.54 -6.40
N ASP A 33 -9.13 -24.76 -6.03
CA ASP A 33 -9.35 -25.32 -4.69
C ASP A 33 -8.80 -24.39 -3.60
N LEU A 34 -7.59 -23.86 -3.78
CA LEU A 34 -7.01 -22.93 -2.82
C LEU A 34 -7.84 -21.64 -2.68
N LEU A 35 -8.38 -21.10 -3.78
CA LEU A 35 -9.16 -19.85 -3.78
C LEU A 35 -10.57 -20.03 -3.21
N PHE A 36 -11.21 -21.17 -3.50
CA PHE A 36 -12.62 -21.40 -3.13
C PHE A 36 -12.81 -22.31 -1.92
N ARG A 37 -11.72 -22.77 -1.32
CA ARG A 37 -11.75 -23.59 -0.10
C ARG A 37 -12.42 -22.84 1.04
N PRO A 38 -13.44 -23.42 1.69
CA PRO A 38 -14.06 -22.81 2.86
C PRO A 38 -13.05 -22.58 4.00
N CYS A 39 -13.08 -21.40 4.59
CA CYS A 39 -12.25 -21.05 5.73
C CYS A 39 -13.13 -20.91 6.98
N ASP A 40 -13.13 -21.92 7.84
CA ASP A 40 -13.99 -21.96 9.02
C ASP A 40 -13.57 -21.00 10.13
N ASN A 41 -12.30 -20.60 10.13
CA ASN A 41 -11.76 -19.73 11.16
C ASN A 41 -10.66 -18.80 10.60
N ASN A 42 -10.34 -17.76 11.38
CA ASN A 42 -9.33 -16.76 11.01
C ASN A 42 -7.93 -17.37 10.79
N LYS A 43 -7.58 -18.42 11.53
CA LYS A 43 -6.29 -19.11 11.40
C LYS A 43 -6.18 -19.82 10.05
N THR A 44 -7.22 -20.53 9.65
CA THR A 44 -7.30 -21.21 8.34
C THR A 44 -7.26 -20.20 7.22
N LEU A 45 -8.00 -19.08 7.34
CA LEU A 45 -7.99 -17.99 6.37
C LEU A 45 -6.57 -17.42 6.17
N CYS A 46 -5.83 -17.15 7.26
CA CYS A 46 -4.44 -16.67 7.15
C CYS A 46 -3.53 -17.69 6.44
N LYS A 47 -3.68 -18.99 6.73
CA LYS A 47 -2.89 -20.04 6.05
C LYS A 47 -3.18 -20.04 4.55
N THR A 48 -4.46 -20.04 4.18
CA THR A 48 -4.90 -20.04 2.76
C THR A 48 -4.37 -18.82 2.02
N LEU A 49 -4.49 -17.62 2.62
CA LEU A 49 -3.97 -16.39 2.03
C LEU A 49 -2.44 -16.40 1.89
N ALA A 50 -1.72 -16.90 2.89
CA ALA A 50 -0.26 -17.02 2.83
C ALA A 50 0.19 -18.00 1.74
N GLU A 51 -0.53 -19.11 1.56
CA GLU A 51 -0.27 -20.10 0.53
C GLU A 51 -0.56 -19.55 -0.87
N ALA A 52 -1.67 -18.81 -1.04
CA ALA A 52 -2.01 -18.14 -2.28
C ALA A 52 -0.94 -17.12 -2.68
N LEU A 53 -0.46 -16.29 -1.74
CA LEU A 53 0.63 -15.33 -2.01
C LEU A 53 1.94 -16.01 -2.40
N LYS A 54 2.28 -17.15 -1.78
CA LYS A 54 3.47 -17.94 -2.18
C LYS A 54 3.35 -18.44 -3.61
N ARG A 55 2.20 -18.97 -3.99
CA ARG A 55 1.97 -19.44 -5.38
C ARG A 55 2.08 -18.31 -6.39
N ILE A 56 1.47 -17.16 -6.09
CA ILE A 56 1.58 -15.96 -6.93
C ILE A 56 3.05 -15.54 -7.08
N ALA A 57 3.82 -15.54 -5.99
CA ALA A 57 5.22 -15.18 -6.00
C ALA A 57 6.06 -16.13 -6.87
N ILE A 58 5.81 -17.46 -6.81
CA ILE A 58 6.50 -18.47 -7.62
C ILE A 58 6.17 -18.27 -9.11
N ILE A 59 4.89 -18.10 -9.45
CA ILE A 59 4.46 -17.89 -10.84
C ILE A 59 5.10 -16.61 -11.40
N TYR A 60 5.10 -15.54 -10.61
CA TYR A 60 5.68 -14.27 -11.01
C TYR A 60 7.19 -14.37 -11.19
N GLN A 61 7.89 -15.09 -10.31
CA GLN A 61 9.34 -15.31 -10.42
C GLN A 61 9.70 -16.05 -11.69
N ASN A 62 8.93 -17.08 -12.08
CA ASN A 62 9.16 -17.87 -13.30
C ASN A 62 8.89 -17.06 -14.58
N GLN A 63 8.02 -16.05 -14.53
CA GLN A 63 7.73 -15.16 -15.66
C GLN A 63 8.75 -14.01 -15.78
N ALA A 64 9.30 -13.54 -14.65
CA ALA A 64 10.21 -12.39 -14.60
C ALA A 64 11.62 -12.68 -15.15
N GLU A 65 12.00 -13.94 -15.35
CA GLU A 65 13.28 -14.30 -16.02
C GLU A 65 13.37 -13.78 -17.47
N SER A 66 12.25 -13.31 -18.05
CA SER A 66 12.16 -12.83 -19.44
C SER A 66 12.05 -11.31 -19.58
N SER A 67 11.94 -10.52 -18.51
CA SER A 67 11.82 -9.06 -18.62
C SER A 67 12.41 -8.32 -17.40
N GLU A 68 13.49 -7.58 -17.62
CA GLU A 68 14.00 -6.57 -16.66
C GLU A 68 13.04 -5.36 -16.63
N GLN A 69 11.93 -5.44 -15.94
CA GLN A 69 11.05 -4.30 -15.78
C GLN A 69 11.28 -3.64 -14.41
N ALA A 70 11.37 -2.31 -14.39
CA ALA A 70 11.59 -1.51 -13.17
C ALA A 70 10.52 -1.74 -12.09
N TYR A 71 9.38 -2.31 -12.47
CA TYR A 71 8.28 -2.63 -11.55
C TYR A 71 8.39 -4.00 -10.88
N ASP A 72 9.28 -4.89 -11.33
CA ASP A 72 9.42 -6.24 -10.80
C ASP A 72 9.83 -6.24 -9.32
N GLN A 73 10.74 -5.36 -8.96
CA GLN A 73 11.15 -5.20 -7.57
C GLN A 73 9.98 -4.74 -6.69
N LEU A 74 9.18 -3.78 -7.17
CA LEU A 74 8.02 -3.27 -6.43
C LEU A 74 6.97 -4.36 -6.20
N TYR A 75 6.71 -5.20 -7.20
CA TYR A 75 5.79 -6.34 -7.06
C TYR A 75 6.31 -7.37 -6.05
N ARG A 76 7.59 -7.72 -6.11
CA ARG A 76 8.20 -8.65 -5.14
C ARG A 76 8.12 -8.11 -3.71
N GLU A 77 8.44 -6.85 -3.51
CA GLU A 77 8.34 -6.21 -2.19
C GLU A 77 6.89 -6.13 -1.70
N SER A 78 5.93 -5.88 -2.60
CA SER A 78 4.50 -5.85 -2.23
C SER A 78 3.99 -7.23 -1.80
N LEU A 79 4.35 -8.28 -2.53
CA LEU A 79 4.01 -9.66 -2.16
C LEU A 79 4.66 -10.07 -0.84
N PHE A 80 5.93 -9.72 -0.64
CA PHE A 80 6.64 -9.99 0.60
C PHE A 80 6.02 -9.25 1.79
N LYS A 81 5.65 -7.98 1.61
CA LYS A 81 4.98 -7.18 2.64
C LYS A 81 3.62 -7.75 3.01
N ALA A 82 2.83 -8.14 2.00
CA ALA A 82 1.54 -8.77 2.21
C ALA A 82 1.69 -10.10 2.97
N TYR A 83 2.61 -10.95 2.53
CA TYR A 83 2.90 -12.23 3.19
C TYR A 83 3.34 -12.04 4.64
N THR A 84 4.25 -11.12 4.91
CA THR A 84 4.75 -10.82 6.27
C THR A 84 3.61 -10.33 7.17
N THR A 85 2.73 -9.48 6.63
CA THR A 85 1.57 -8.97 7.36
C THR A 85 0.60 -10.10 7.72
N ILE A 86 0.28 -10.99 6.79
CA ILE A 86 -0.61 -12.14 7.03
C ILE A 86 0.01 -13.10 8.05
N ASN A 87 1.31 -13.38 7.94
CA ASN A 87 2.01 -14.23 8.91
C ASN A 87 1.99 -13.63 10.32
N ARG A 88 2.14 -12.32 10.44
CA ARG A 88 2.01 -11.65 11.74
C ARG A 88 0.64 -11.83 12.35
N PHE A 89 -0.43 -11.70 11.56
CA PHE A 89 -1.79 -12.00 12.01
C PHE A 89 -1.95 -13.46 12.41
N TYR A 90 -1.40 -14.38 11.61
CA TYR A 90 -1.40 -15.81 11.93
C TYR A 90 -0.78 -16.08 13.31
N THR A 91 0.40 -15.54 13.59
CA THR A 91 1.08 -15.69 14.87
C THR A 91 0.25 -15.13 16.03
N LEU A 92 -0.33 -13.92 15.87
CA LEU A 92 -1.17 -13.30 16.91
C LEU A 92 -2.44 -14.13 17.22
N ILE A 93 -3.00 -14.81 16.22
CA ILE A 93 -4.14 -15.72 16.41
C ILE A 93 -3.67 -17.02 17.08
N GLU A 94 -2.52 -17.56 16.66
CA GLU A 94 -1.95 -18.79 17.22
C GLU A 94 -1.59 -18.65 18.69
N ASP A 95 -1.01 -17.54 19.07
CA ASP A 95 -0.63 -17.18 20.45
C ASP A 95 -1.86 -16.80 21.31
N GLY A 96 -3.07 -16.78 20.73
CA GLY A 96 -4.29 -16.38 21.43
C GLY A 96 -4.43 -14.88 21.75
N THR A 97 -3.44 -14.06 21.34
CA THR A 97 -3.45 -12.60 21.55
C THR A 97 -4.54 -11.91 20.75
N LEU A 98 -4.88 -12.44 19.56
CA LEU A 98 -5.93 -11.92 18.70
C LEU A 98 -7.07 -12.93 18.58
N ASN A 99 -8.13 -12.73 19.37
CA ASN A 99 -9.34 -13.52 19.30
C ASN A 99 -10.53 -12.62 18.94
N VAL A 100 -10.89 -12.60 17.67
CA VAL A 100 -11.97 -11.76 17.13
C VAL A 100 -12.84 -12.54 16.15
N GLN A 101 -14.08 -12.06 16.00
CA GLN A 101 -15.02 -12.64 15.03
C GLN A 101 -14.51 -12.47 13.58
N PRO A 102 -14.82 -13.39 12.65
CA PRO A 102 -14.33 -13.35 11.28
C PRO A 102 -14.59 -12.04 10.55
N GLY A 103 -15.77 -11.43 10.70
CA GLY A 103 -16.09 -10.15 10.07
C GLY A 103 -15.28 -8.97 10.64
N THR A 104 -14.90 -9.02 11.91
CA THR A 104 -14.00 -8.02 12.52
C THR A 104 -12.57 -8.23 12.05
N PHE A 105 -12.14 -9.49 11.98
CA PHE A 105 -10.83 -9.85 11.47
C PHE A 105 -10.63 -9.38 10.02
N GLN A 106 -11.60 -9.62 9.15
CA GLN A 106 -11.55 -9.17 7.76
C GLN A 106 -11.39 -7.65 7.64
N ARG A 107 -12.17 -6.87 8.42
CA ARG A 107 -12.06 -5.40 8.45
C ARG A 107 -10.69 -4.94 8.95
N LEU A 108 -10.16 -5.61 9.97
CA LEU A 108 -8.84 -5.30 10.54
C LEU A 108 -7.72 -5.59 9.53
N LEU A 109 -7.75 -6.75 8.90
CA LEU A 109 -6.81 -7.15 7.86
C LEU A 109 -6.83 -6.16 6.69
N THR A 110 -8.02 -5.84 6.18
CA THR A 110 -8.19 -4.87 5.08
C THR A 110 -7.62 -3.50 5.45
N ARG A 111 -7.88 -3.03 6.69
CA ARG A 111 -7.38 -1.73 7.15
C ARG A 111 -5.85 -1.71 7.26
N VAL A 112 -5.24 -2.76 7.81
CA VAL A 112 -3.78 -2.86 7.93
C VAL A 112 -3.12 -2.95 6.56
N MET A 113 -3.70 -3.73 5.64
CA MET A 113 -3.22 -3.82 4.26
C MET A 113 -3.32 -2.48 3.52
N ALA A 114 -4.43 -1.75 3.69
CA ALA A 114 -4.63 -0.44 3.06
C ALA A 114 -3.66 0.64 3.57
N THR A 115 -3.14 0.50 4.79
CA THR A 115 -2.14 1.42 5.37
C THR A 115 -0.71 1.00 5.11
N ALA A 116 -0.50 -0.18 4.54
CA ALA A 116 0.84 -0.69 4.25
C ALA A 116 1.47 0.12 3.09
N ASN A 117 2.57 0.79 3.38
CA ASN A 117 3.36 1.48 2.37
C ASN A 117 4.54 0.63 1.96
N ILE A 118 4.81 0.59 0.66
CA ILE A 118 5.99 -0.04 0.10
C ILE A 118 6.95 1.09 -0.25
N PRO A 119 8.15 1.13 0.38
CA PRO A 119 9.11 2.17 0.06
C PRO A 119 9.58 2.00 -1.38
N PHE A 120 9.52 3.06 -2.15
CA PHE A 120 10.09 3.10 -3.48
C PHE A 120 11.59 3.39 -3.34
N HIS A 121 12.42 2.40 -3.64
CA HIS A 121 13.87 2.58 -3.67
C HIS A 121 14.26 3.19 -5.02
N GLY A 122 14.30 4.51 -5.08
CA GLY A 122 14.91 5.24 -6.17
C GLY A 122 16.39 5.52 -5.87
N GLU A 123 17.24 5.55 -6.88
CA GLU A 123 18.60 6.04 -6.68
C GLU A 123 18.57 7.57 -6.51
N PRO A 124 18.90 8.09 -5.31
CA PRO A 124 18.98 9.51 -5.11
C PRO A 124 20.12 10.09 -5.95
N ALA A 125 19.86 11.18 -6.65
CA ALA A 125 20.81 11.95 -7.46
C ALA A 125 21.06 11.46 -8.91
N ILE A 126 20.32 10.46 -9.41
CA ILE A 126 20.37 10.06 -10.82
C ILE A 126 19.03 10.32 -11.51
N GLY A 127 19.03 11.03 -12.63
CA GLY A 127 17.84 11.32 -13.43
C GLY A 127 16.88 12.33 -12.82
N LEU A 128 15.61 12.28 -13.23
CA LEU A 128 14.54 13.16 -12.75
C LEU A 128 14.12 12.75 -11.33
N GLN A 129 14.22 13.70 -10.40
CA GLN A 129 13.79 13.52 -9.02
C GLN A 129 12.46 14.23 -8.79
N ILE A 130 11.46 13.51 -8.28
CA ILE A 130 10.16 14.06 -7.87
C ILE A 130 10.10 14.00 -6.35
N MET A 131 10.04 15.16 -5.70
CA MET A 131 10.09 15.23 -4.25
C MET A 131 9.22 16.37 -3.72
N GLY A 132 8.86 16.31 -2.45
CA GLY A 132 8.17 17.39 -1.76
C GLY A 132 9.12 18.52 -1.38
N VAL A 133 8.54 19.68 -1.01
CA VAL A 133 9.31 20.87 -0.62
C VAL A 133 10.21 20.61 0.60
N LEU A 134 9.79 19.77 1.52
CA LEU A 134 10.56 19.48 2.74
C LEU A 134 11.77 18.56 2.49
N GLU A 135 11.69 17.73 1.46
CA GLU A 135 12.74 16.79 1.07
C GLU A 135 13.87 17.46 0.29
N THR A 136 13.65 18.69 -0.22
CA THR A 136 14.64 19.46 -0.99
C THR A 136 15.70 20.15 -0.13
N ARG A 137 15.66 19.95 1.19
CA ARG A 137 16.61 20.59 2.12
C ARG A 137 18.05 20.22 1.82
N ASN A 138 18.90 21.25 1.75
CA ASN A 138 20.34 21.12 1.49
C ASN A 138 20.71 20.46 0.14
N LEU A 139 19.77 20.43 -0.80
CA LEU A 139 20.03 19.97 -2.16
C LEU A 139 20.18 21.18 -3.09
N ASP A 140 21.10 21.08 -4.02
CA ASP A 140 21.31 22.02 -5.11
C ASP A 140 20.87 21.37 -6.43
N PHE A 141 20.16 22.13 -7.27
CA PHE A 141 19.59 21.62 -8.51
C PHE A 141 20.14 22.42 -9.70
N ARG A 142 20.44 21.75 -10.81
CA ARG A 142 20.77 22.45 -12.08
C ARG A 142 19.50 22.94 -12.80
N HIS A 143 18.42 22.21 -12.64
CA HIS A 143 17.12 22.52 -13.23
C HIS A 143 16.05 22.21 -12.20
N LEU A 144 15.20 23.17 -11.91
CA LEU A 144 14.12 23.06 -10.93
C LEU A 144 12.78 23.33 -11.61
N ILE A 145 11.85 22.41 -11.49
CA ILE A 145 10.47 22.58 -11.95
C ILE A 145 9.58 22.52 -10.71
N LEU A 146 8.91 23.62 -10.40
CA LEU A 146 7.97 23.71 -9.29
C LEU A 146 6.55 23.64 -9.84
N LEU A 147 5.78 22.66 -9.37
CA LEU A 147 4.38 22.46 -9.74
C LEU A 147 3.47 22.89 -8.59
N SER A 148 2.24 23.31 -8.94
CA SER A 148 1.20 23.69 -7.97
C SER A 148 1.62 24.85 -7.03
N VAL A 149 2.40 25.78 -7.54
CA VAL A 149 2.79 27.00 -6.81
C VAL A 149 1.63 28.00 -6.85
N ASN A 150 0.55 27.66 -6.15
CA ASN A 150 -0.63 28.49 -6.05
C ASN A 150 -0.87 28.91 -4.60
N GLU A 151 -1.56 30.01 -4.41
CA GLU A 151 -1.98 30.45 -3.08
C GLU A 151 -2.79 29.37 -2.37
N GLY A 152 -2.47 29.13 -1.10
CA GLY A 152 -3.08 28.03 -0.29
C GLY A 152 -2.53 26.64 -0.55
N GLN A 153 -1.73 26.43 -1.60
CA GLN A 153 -1.03 25.17 -1.86
C GLN A 153 0.44 25.24 -1.45
N LEU A 154 1.09 26.38 -1.76
CA LEU A 154 2.46 26.64 -1.34
C LEU A 154 2.61 28.13 -0.97
N PRO A 155 2.77 28.48 0.31
CA PRO A 155 2.82 27.59 1.48
C PRO A 155 1.46 26.96 1.80
N LYS A 156 1.46 25.71 2.27
CA LYS A 156 0.22 25.01 2.65
C LYS A 156 -0.33 25.62 3.93
N SER A 157 -1.43 26.37 3.80
CA SER A 157 -2.23 26.86 4.92
C SER A 157 -3.23 25.77 5.32
N GLY A 158 -2.82 24.81 6.16
CA GLY A 158 -3.75 23.79 6.67
C GLY A 158 -4.52 24.31 7.88
N ASN A 159 -5.78 23.91 8.03
CA ASN A 159 -6.49 24.05 9.28
C ASN A 159 -5.76 23.24 10.37
N ASP A 160 -5.23 23.93 11.36
CA ASP A 160 -4.61 23.29 12.51
C ASP A 160 -5.74 22.79 13.44
N SER A 161 -6.17 21.56 13.25
CA SER A 161 -7.15 20.89 14.12
C SER A 161 -6.50 20.48 15.45
N SER A 162 -5.87 21.42 16.13
CA SER A 162 -5.27 21.21 17.44
C SER A 162 -6.31 21.39 18.55
N PHE A 163 -6.24 20.53 19.59
CA PHE A 163 -7.04 20.71 20.80
C PHE A 163 -6.72 22.00 21.55
N ILE A 164 -5.52 22.58 21.33
CA ILE A 164 -5.11 23.84 21.95
C ILE A 164 -5.42 24.99 20.99
N PRO A 165 -6.31 25.94 21.35
CA PRO A 165 -6.64 27.08 20.52
C PRO A 165 -5.42 27.93 20.15
N TYR A 166 -5.46 28.55 18.97
CA TYR A 166 -4.38 29.40 18.44
C TYR A 166 -3.92 30.48 19.45
N ASN A 167 -4.87 31.18 20.10
CA ASN A 167 -4.55 32.25 21.04
C ASN A 167 -3.74 31.76 22.25
N LEU A 168 -4.07 30.59 22.79
CA LEU A 168 -3.30 29.98 23.89
C LEU A 168 -1.92 29.56 23.44
N ARG A 169 -1.81 28.94 22.27
CA ARG A 169 -0.49 28.57 21.69
C ARG A 169 0.41 29.79 21.54
N LYS A 170 -0.15 30.89 21.02
CA LYS A 170 0.61 32.14 20.85
C LYS A 170 1.02 32.74 22.20
N ALA A 171 0.12 32.77 23.18
CA ALA A 171 0.41 33.31 24.51
C ALA A 171 1.51 32.54 25.25
N PHE A 172 1.60 31.22 25.06
CA PHE A 172 2.61 30.36 25.69
C PHE A 172 3.83 30.07 24.80
N GLY A 173 4.01 30.81 23.69
CA GLY A 173 5.18 30.64 22.80
C GLY A 173 5.25 29.27 22.09
N MET A 174 4.12 28.58 21.96
CA MET A 174 4.04 27.31 21.26
C MET A 174 4.04 27.52 19.74
N THR A 175 4.46 26.50 19.00
CA THR A 175 4.47 26.52 17.53
C THR A 175 3.06 26.74 16.99
N THR A 176 2.88 27.83 16.21
CA THR A 176 1.63 28.17 15.53
C THR A 176 1.70 27.86 14.03
N ILE A 177 0.58 28.01 13.33
CA ILE A 177 0.53 27.87 11.87
C ILE A 177 1.44 28.87 11.17
N ASP A 178 1.60 30.07 11.74
CA ASP A 178 2.47 31.10 11.18
C ASP A 178 3.92 30.64 11.08
N HIS A 179 4.42 29.92 12.10
CA HIS A 179 5.77 29.35 12.07
C HIS A 179 5.92 28.31 10.95
N LYS A 180 4.88 27.49 10.71
CA LYS A 180 4.90 26.52 9.61
C LYS A 180 4.95 27.22 8.27
N ILE A 181 4.15 28.26 8.07
CA ILE A 181 4.14 29.07 6.84
C ILE A 181 5.51 29.69 6.58
N VAL A 182 6.15 30.27 7.59
CA VAL A 182 7.50 30.86 7.48
C VAL A 182 8.53 29.81 7.09
N VAL A 183 8.45 28.59 7.64
CA VAL A 183 9.35 27.49 7.28
C VAL A 183 9.19 27.09 5.81
N TYR A 184 7.94 26.97 5.32
CA TYR A 184 7.70 26.66 3.90
C TYR A 184 8.19 27.79 2.98
N ALA A 185 7.94 29.04 3.35
CA ALA A 185 8.42 30.20 2.60
C ALA A 185 9.97 30.25 2.53
N TYR A 186 10.63 29.94 3.66
CA TYR A 186 12.09 29.82 3.70
C TYR A 186 12.61 28.73 2.76
N TYR A 187 12.03 27.53 2.75
CA TYR A 187 12.46 26.47 1.86
C TYR A 187 12.22 26.82 0.39
N PHE A 188 11.07 27.40 0.07
CA PHE A 188 10.78 27.89 -1.28
C PHE A 188 11.83 28.90 -1.76
N TYR A 189 12.14 29.89 -0.93
CA TYR A 189 13.15 30.91 -1.26
C TYR A 189 14.54 30.28 -1.45
N ARG A 190 14.92 29.35 -0.59
CA ARG A 190 16.21 28.64 -0.69
C ARG A 190 16.30 27.77 -1.94
N MET A 191 15.23 27.13 -2.36
CA MET A 191 15.22 26.38 -3.63
C MET A 191 15.51 27.27 -4.82
N ILE A 192 14.85 28.44 -4.91
CA ILE A 192 15.06 29.38 -6.02
C ILE A 192 16.49 29.93 -6.02
N GLN A 193 17.10 30.16 -4.86
CA GLN A 193 18.48 30.64 -4.77
C GLN A 193 19.52 29.57 -5.20
N ARG A 194 19.16 28.30 -5.21
CA ARG A 194 20.07 27.18 -5.46
C ARG A 194 19.77 26.44 -6.76
N ALA A 195 18.91 26.97 -7.59
CA ALA A 195 18.54 26.46 -8.91
C ALA A 195 19.37 27.09 -10.04
#